data_bb04bb9d3cf0edaa207be722c01f4318
#
_entry.id   bb04bb9d3cf0edaa207be722c01f4318
#
_cell.length_a   1.000
_cell.length_b   1.000
_cell.length_c   1.000
_cell.angle_alpha   90.00
_cell.angle_beta   90.00
_cell.angle_gamma   90.00
#
_symmetry.space_group_name_H-M   'P 1'
#
loop_
_entity.id
_entity.type
_entity.pdbx_description
1 polymer ?
#
loop_
_entity_poly.entity_id
_entity_poly.type
_entity_poly.pdbx_seq_one_letter_code
_entity_poly.pdbx_strand_id
1 'polypeptide(L)'
;MVRIRLQRRGKRNYATYRVVIADQRAPIKGKFIADVGFYNPHTNEFKVDAEAVNKWIGNGAQPTPTVHNLLIDKKIIKGKKVTSWRPKKKEGEAAASAGPEKKSEEAAEQVVAESPKKTETEQAGV
;
A
#
# COMPACT_ATOMS: atom_id res chain seq x y z
N MET A 1 -0.27 -20.93 -16.19
CA MET A 1 0.27 -20.09 -15.12
C MET A 1 -0.87 -19.51 -14.33
N VAL A 2 -0.90 -19.75 -13.02
CA VAL A 2 -1.98 -19.29 -12.14
C VAL A 2 -1.72 -17.88 -11.64
N ARG A 3 -2.74 -17.04 -11.66
CA ARG A 3 -2.67 -15.66 -11.15
C ARG A 3 -3.74 -15.36 -10.12
N ILE A 4 -3.38 -14.55 -9.14
CA ILE A 4 -4.33 -13.95 -8.20
C ILE A 4 -4.70 -12.57 -8.73
N ARG A 5 -5.98 -12.39 -9.05
CA ARG A 5 -6.47 -11.18 -9.71
C ARG A 5 -7.80 -10.70 -9.17
N LEU A 6 -8.13 -9.45 -9.44
CA LEU A 6 -9.44 -8.87 -9.16
C LEU A 6 -10.41 -9.20 -10.30
N GLN A 7 -11.56 -9.75 -9.95
CA GLN A 7 -12.68 -9.93 -10.84
C GLN A 7 -13.77 -8.93 -10.48
N ARG A 8 -14.14 -8.06 -11.42
CA ARG A 8 -15.17 -7.07 -11.17
C ARG A 8 -16.55 -7.73 -11.00
N ARG A 9 -17.20 -7.35 -9.94
CA ARG A 9 -18.62 -7.58 -9.64
C ARG A 9 -19.30 -6.22 -9.44
N GLY A 10 -20.46 -6.16 -8.89
CA GLY A 10 -21.14 -4.90 -8.61
C GLY A 10 -21.88 -4.32 -9.81
N LYS A 11 -22.50 -3.17 -9.59
CA LYS A 11 -23.39 -2.48 -10.52
C LYS A 11 -22.64 -1.44 -11.37
N ARG A 12 -23.34 -0.85 -12.33
CA ARG A 12 -22.86 0.33 -13.04
C ARG A 12 -22.61 1.45 -12.03
N ASN A 13 -21.48 2.14 -12.13
CA ASN A 13 -21.00 3.19 -11.22
C ASN A 13 -20.70 2.75 -9.77
N TYR A 14 -20.94 1.50 -9.38
CA TYR A 14 -20.57 0.97 -8.07
C TYR A 14 -19.80 -0.34 -8.24
N ALA A 15 -18.52 -0.22 -8.48
CA ALA A 15 -17.65 -1.37 -8.72
C ALA A 15 -17.22 -2.01 -7.40
N THR A 16 -17.50 -3.29 -7.25
CA THR A 16 -16.92 -4.15 -6.23
C THR A 16 -16.11 -5.25 -6.90
N TYR A 17 -15.13 -5.77 -6.21
CA TYR A 17 -14.23 -6.77 -6.76
C TYR A 17 -14.18 -7.99 -5.88
N ARG A 18 -14.08 -9.13 -6.52
CA ARG A 18 -13.75 -10.39 -5.89
C ARG A 18 -12.29 -10.70 -6.16
N VAL A 19 -11.56 -11.18 -5.15
CA VAL A 19 -10.19 -11.65 -5.31
C VAL A 19 -10.24 -13.12 -5.66
N VAL A 20 -9.81 -13.45 -6.87
CA VAL A 20 -9.90 -14.81 -7.38
C VAL A 20 -8.56 -15.33 -7.88
N ILE A 21 -8.43 -16.64 -7.79
CA ILE A 21 -7.32 -17.38 -8.35
C ILE A 21 -7.80 -17.99 -9.66
N ALA A 22 -7.15 -17.62 -10.73
CA ALA A 22 -7.53 -18.06 -12.06
C ALA A 22 -6.31 -18.24 -12.97
N ASP A 23 -6.47 -18.99 -14.04
CA ASP A 23 -5.43 -19.05 -15.07
C ASP A 23 -5.25 -17.68 -15.73
N GLN A 24 -4.00 -17.38 -16.07
CA GLN A 24 -3.63 -16.12 -16.73
C GLN A 24 -4.41 -15.91 -18.03
N ARG A 25 -4.64 -16.96 -18.80
CA ARG A 25 -5.33 -16.93 -20.09
C ARG A 25 -6.85 -16.92 -19.96
N ALA A 26 -7.39 -17.26 -18.78
CA ALA A 26 -8.83 -17.28 -18.59
C ALA A 26 -9.47 -15.88 -18.73
N PRO A 27 -10.65 -15.76 -19.32
CA PRO A 27 -11.34 -14.48 -19.47
C PRO A 27 -11.58 -13.83 -18.10
N ILE A 28 -11.63 -12.49 -18.08
CA ILE A 28 -11.68 -11.73 -16.81
C ILE A 28 -12.95 -12.06 -16.01
N LYS A 29 -14.07 -12.24 -16.65
CA LYS A 29 -15.36 -12.59 -16.03
C LYS A 29 -15.64 -14.11 -16.03
N GLY A 30 -14.70 -14.90 -16.52
CA GLY A 30 -14.87 -16.35 -16.69
C GLY A 30 -14.69 -17.15 -15.41
N LYS A 31 -14.54 -18.45 -15.61
CA LYS A 31 -14.30 -19.40 -14.52
C LYS A 31 -13.01 -19.07 -13.77
N PHE A 32 -13.02 -19.28 -12.48
CA PHE A 32 -11.88 -19.15 -11.59
C PHE A 32 -11.71 -20.45 -10.81
N ILE A 33 -10.52 -20.69 -10.31
CA ILE A 33 -10.18 -21.92 -9.58
C ILE A 33 -10.67 -21.83 -8.13
N ALA A 34 -10.39 -20.69 -7.48
CA ALA A 34 -10.80 -20.46 -6.11
C ALA A 34 -11.12 -18.97 -5.88
N ASP A 35 -12.00 -18.72 -4.93
CA ASP A 35 -12.34 -17.42 -4.41
C ASP A 35 -11.68 -17.25 -3.05
N VAL A 36 -10.89 -16.20 -2.88
CA VAL A 36 -10.12 -15.97 -1.66
C VAL A 36 -10.53 -14.69 -0.93
N GLY A 37 -11.49 -13.94 -1.47
CA GLY A 37 -11.99 -12.76 -0.78
C GLY A 37 -12.59 -11.69 -1.68
N PHE A 38 -12.84 -10.54 -1.09
CA PHE A 38 -13.42 -9.40 -1.80
C PHE A 38 -12.72 -8.08 -1.49
N TYR A 39 -12.88 -7.14 -2.41
CA TYR A 39 -12.38 -5.79 -2.30
C TYR A 39 -13.45 -4.77 -2.72
N ASN A 40 -13.73 -3.83 -1.84
CA ASN A 40 -14.59 -2.70 -2.12
C ASN A 40 -13.79 -1.40 -2.08
N PRO A 41 -13.55 -0.74 -3.22
CA PRO A 41 -12.78 0.50 -3.26
C PRO A 41 -13.52 1.70 -2.64
N HIS A 42 -14.86 1.67 -2.58
CA HIS A 42 -15.65 2.78 -2.03
C HIS A 42 -15.55 2.86 -0.51
N THR A 43 -15.50 1.71 0.15
CA THR A 43 -15.35 1.61 1.61
C THR A 43 -13.92 1.30 2.04
N ASN A 44 -13.01 1.10 1.06
CA ASN A 44 -11.65 0.63 1.30
C ASN A 44 -11.58 -0.70 2.09
N GLU A 45 -12.64 -1.49 2.00
CA GLU A 45 -12.69 -2.80 2.61
C GLU A 45 -11.98 -3.83 1.74
N PHE A 46 -11.00 -4.46 2.31
CA PHE A 46 -10.30 -5.59 1.71
C PHE A 46 -10.30 -6.75 2.70
N LYS A 47 -11.13 -7.73 2.45
CA LYS A 47 -11.23 -8.95 3.25
C LYS A 47 -10.77 -10.11 2.39
N VAL A 48 -9.71 -10.75 2.82
CA VAL A 48 -9.07 -11.85 2.09
C VAL A 48 -8.59 -12.87 3.10
N ASP A 49 -8.76 -14.13 2.76
CA ASP A 49 -8.19 -15.24 3.49
C ASP A 49 -6.67 -15.30 3.27
N ALA A 50 -5.92 -14.89 4.30
CA ALA A 50 -4.47 -14.82 4.25
C ALA A 50 -3.81 -16.19 4.10
N GLU A 51 -4.38 -17.23 4.72
CA GLU A 51 -3.85 -18.59 4.66
C GLU A 51 -3.98 -19.15 3.25
N ALA A 52 -5.17 -19.00 2.66
CA ALA A 52 -5.42 -19.44 1.29
C ALA A 52 -4.50 -18.71 0.30
N VAL A 53 -4.33 -17.40 0.44
CA VAL A 53 -3.42 -16.62 -0.43
C VAL A 53 -1.98 -17.10 -0.30
N ASN A 54 -1.48 -17.26 0.92
CA ASN A 54 -0.11 -17.71 1.15
C ASN A 54 0.12 -19.13 0.60
N LYS A 55 -0.85 -20.03 0.76
CA LYS A 55 -0.80 -21.39 0.18
C LYS A 55 -0.68 -21.33 -1.34
N TRP A 56 -1.48 -20.51 -2.00
CA TRP A 56 -1.43 -20.39 -3.45
C TRP A 56 -0.17 -19.73 -3.96
N ILE A 57 0.37 -18.74 -3.25
CA ILE A 57 1.67 -18.15 -3.56
C ILE A 57 2.78 -19.17 -3.41
N GLY A 58 2.75 -19.99 -2.34
CA GLY A 58 3.68 -21.11 -2.16
C GLY A 58 3.61 -22.13 -3.30
N ASN A 59 2.44 -22.34 -3.88
CA ASN A 59 2.22 -23.18 -5.06
C ASN A 59 2.59 -22.49 -6.39
N GLY A 60 3.14 -21.27 -6.34
CA GLY A 60 3.60 -20.55 -7.53
C GLY A 60 2.56 -19.64 -8.18
N ALA A 61 1.44 -19.33 -7.55
CA ALA A 61 0.49 -18.36 -8.05
C ALA A 61 1.06 -16.93 -7.94
N GLN A 62 1.00 -16.17 -9.03
CA GLN A 62 1.52 -14.82 -9.06
C GLN A 62 0.40 -13.80 -8.87
N PRO A 63 0.48 -12.92 -7.86
CA PRO A 63 -0.46 -11.82 -7.72
C PRO A 63 -0.24 -10.76 -8.81
N THR A 64 -1.33 -10.20 -9.32
CA THR A 64 -1.24 -9.01 -10.17
C THR A 64 -0.70 -7.82 -9.37
N PRO A 65 -0.05 -6.82 -9.99
CA PRO A 65 0.53 -5.67 -9.29
C PRO A 65 -0.45 -4.98 -8.33
N THR A 66 -1.71 -4.84 -8.74
CA THR A 66 -2.75 -4.23 -7.91
C THR A 66 -3.05 -5.07 -6.67
N VAL A 67 -3.24 -6.39 -6.83
CA VAL A 67 -3.49 -7.30 -5.71
C VAL A 67 -2.27 -7.37 -4.80
N HIS A 68 -1.06 -7.42 -5.36
CA HIS A 68 0.18 -7.41 -4.60
C HIS A 68 0.27 -6.19 -3.68
N ASN A 69 -0.02 -5.00 -4.20
CA ASN A 69 0.00 -3.78 -3.39
C ASN A 69 -1.06 -3.81 -2.26
N LEU A 70 -2.28 -4.30 -2.55
CA LEU A 70 -3.33 -4.46 -1.53
C LEU A 70 -2.93 -5.46 -0.43
N LEU A 71 -2.27 -6.55 -0.79
CA LEU A 71 -1.79 -7.55 0.18
C LEU A 71 -0.66 -7.00 1.06
N ILE A 72 0.19 -6.13 0.53
CA ILE A 72 1.22 -5.42 1.31
C ILE A 72 0.55 -4.42 2.27
N ASP A 73 -0.45 -3.66 1.82
CA ASP A 73 -1.17 -2.69 2.66
C ASP A 73 -1.83 -3.37 3.87
N LYS A 74 -2.29 -4.57 3.69
CA LYS A 74 -2.85 -5.40 4.78
C LYS A 74 -1.81 -6.25 5.53
N LYS A 75 -0.52 -6.09 5.21
CA LYS A 75 0.61 -6.81 5.83
C LYS A 75 0.51 -8.34 5.73
N ILE A 76 -0.19 -8.86 4.73
CA ILE A 76 -0.30 -10.30 4.46
C ILE A 76 0.99 -10.80 3.81
N ILE A 77 1.56 -10.00 2.91
CA ILE A 77 2.82 -10.29 2.23
C ILE A 77 3.84 -9.21 2.55
N LYS A 78 5.08 -9.61 2.80
CA LYS A 78 6.21 -8.70 2.96
C LYS A 78 6.81 -8.39 1.59
N GLY A 79 7.00 -7.11 1.29
CA GLY A 79 7.61 -6.71 0.03
C GLY A 79 7.50 -5.22 -0.25
N LYS A 80 8.07 -4.79 -1.36
CA LYS A 80 7.92 -3.40 -1.83
C LYS A 80 6.72 -3.31 -2.75
N LYS A 81 5.98 -2.20 -2.69
CA LYS A 81 4.89 -1.94 -3.63
C LYS A 81 5.42 -1.83 -5.06
N VAL A 82 4.69 -2.41 -5.98
CA VAL A 82 5.04 -2.40 -7.41
C VAL A 82 4.22 -1.31 -8.09
N THR A 83 4.90 -0.47 -8.86
CA THR A 83 4.21 0.52 -9.70
C THR A 83 3.64 -0.20 -10.92
N SER A 84 2.31 -0.29 -10.98
CA SER A 84 1.61 -0.98 -12.08
C SER A 84 1.54 -0.17 -13.37
N TRP A 85 1.68 1.15 -13.27
CA TRP A 85 1.63 2.06 -14.40
C TRP A 85 2.81 3.01 -14.37
N ARG A 86 3.46 3.18 -15.50
CA ARG A 86 4.47 4.21 -15.72
C ARG A 86 4.01 5.07 -16.90
N PRO A 87 3.96 6.39 -16.75
CA PRO A 87 3.68 7.24 -17.90
C PRO A 87 4.78 7.00 -18.95
N LYS A 88 4.36 6.81 -20.20
CA LYS A 88 5.31 6.82 -21.30
C LYS A 88 5.96 8.19 -21.32
N LYS A 89 7.28 8.25 -21.17
CA LYS A 89 8.04 9.47 -21.36
C LYS A 89 7.76 9.91 -22.79
N LYS A 90 7.14 11.06 -22.98
CA LYS A 90 7.03 11.68 -24.29
C LYS A 90 8.47 12.03 -24.69
N GLU A 91 9.03 11.28 -25.65
CA GLU A 91 10.23 11.70 -26.33
C GLU A 91 9.85 12.91 -27.17
N GLY A 92 10.18 14.08 -26.70
CA GLY A 92 9.92 15.32 -27.44
C GLY A 92 9.62 16.53 -26.56
N GLU A 93 10.30 16.65 -25.43
CA GLU A 93 10.55 17.95 -24.80
C GLU A 93 11.71 17.77 -23.84
N ALA A 94 12.89 17.79 -24.42
CA ALA A 94 14.07 18.20 -23.72
C ALA A 94 13.97 19.69 -23.56
N ALA A 95 13.77 20.14 -22.36
CA ALA A 95 14.30 21.34 -21.74
C ALA A 95 13.38 21.80 -20.61
N ALA A 96 14.04 22.14 -19.52
CA ALA A 96 13.52 22.87 -18.39
C ALA A 96 12.56 22.08 -17.46
N SER A 97 13.14 21.37 -16.54
CA SER A 97 13.18 21.80 -15.14
C SER A 97 14.07 20.87 -14.36
N ALA A 98 15.30 21.25 -14.27
CA ALA A 98 16.13 20.96 -13.14
C ALA A 98 15.40 21.58 -11.94
N GLY A 99 14.72 20.78 -11.18
CA GLY A 99 14.22 21.17 -9.89
C GLY A 99 15.41 21.37 -8.97
N PRO A 100 15.43 22.46 -8.20
CA PRO A 100 16.58 22.77 -7.37
C PRO A 100 16.74 21.73 -6.29
N GLU A 101 17.92 21.17 -6.24
CA GLU A 101 18.49 20.65 -5.04
C GLU A 101 18.29 21.67 -3.93
N LYS A 102 17.52 21.35 -2.96
CA LYS A 102 17.64 21.99 -1.67
C LYS A 102 18.61 21.21 -0.84
N LYS A 103 19.80 21.58 -1.04
CA LYS A 103 20.78 21.81 0.00
C LYS A 103 20.10 22.65 1.09
N SER A 104 19.91 22.06 2.21
CA SER A 104 19.84 22.74 3.48
C SER A 104 20.57 21.88 4.47
N GLU A 105 21.85 21.99 4.33
CA GLU A 105 22.76 21.89 5.44
C GLU A 105 22.65 23.19 6.23
N GLU A 106 22.71 22.96 7.51
CA GLU A 106 23.29 23.86 8.50
C GLU A 106 22.40 24.97 9.05
N ALA A 107 21.83 24.64 10.16
CA ALA A 107 22.01 25.42 11.36
C ALA A 107 21.76 24.49 12.55
N ALA A 108 22.74 23.73 12.83
CA ALA A 108 23.01 23.31 14.18
C ALA A 108 23.39 24.54 14.99
N GLU A 109 23.12 24.41 16.24
CA GLU A 109 23.81 25.01 17.33
C GLU A 109 23.10 26.06 18.13
N GLN A 110 22.95 25.63 19.31
CA GLN A 110 22.93 26.41 20.56
C GLN A 110 21.64 27.15 20.89
N VAL A 111 20.91 26.62 21.83
CA VAL A 111 21.06 27.18 23.18
C VAL A 111 20.85 26.08 24.22
N VAL A 112 21.93 25.78 24.83
CA VAL A 112 22.12 25.11 26.07
C VAL A 112 21.53 25.91 27.22
N ALA A 113 20.95 25.17 28.17
CA ALA A 113 20.87 25.49 29.57
C ALA A 113 20.08 26.74 29.98
N GLU A 114 19.09 26.54 30.77
CA GLU A 114 19.19 26.92 32.16
C GLU A 114 17.91 26.48 32.90
N SER A 115 18.12 25.53 33.77
CA SER A 115 17.28 25.43 34.97
C SER A 115 17.78 26.48 35.96
N PRO A 116 16.88 27.10 36.70
CA PRO A 116 17.03 27.11 38.13
C PRO A 116 15.69 26.77 38.80
N LYS A 117 15.64 25.71 39.59
CA LYS A 117 15.95 25.66 41.01
C LYS A 117 15.17 26.66 41.86
N LYS A 118 14.44 26.03 42.78
CA LYS A 118 14.11 26.51 44.13
C LYS A 118 12.97 27.51 44.25
N THR A 119 12.02 27.14 45.03
CA THR A 119 11.89 27.29 46.52
C THR A 119 10.59 26.56 46.88
N GLU A 120 10.53 25.54 47.68
CA GLU A 120 10.67 25.52 49.14
C GLU A 120 9.95 26.65 49.84
N THR A 121 8.92 26.31 50.56
CA THR A 121 8.50 26.76 51.89
C THR A 121 7.06 26.24 52.07
N GLU A 122 6.82 25.20 52.80
CA GLU A 122 6.78 25.09 54.26
C GLU A 122 5.59 25.82 54.89
N GLN A 123 4.98 25.02 55.73
CA GLN A 123 4.18 25.31 56.93
C GLN A 123 2.70 25.43 56.70
N ALA A 124 2.00 24.48 57.23
CA ALA A 124 1.71 24.16 58.62
C ALA A 124 0.50 24.95 59.14
N GLY A 125 -0.34 24.25 59.72
CA GLY A 125 -1.14 24.88 60.71
C GLY A 125 -2.56 24.40 60.84
N VAL A 126 -2.73 23.53 61.77
CA VAL A 126 -3.86 23.31 62.68
C VAL A 126 -5.00 22.51 62.09
#